data_0492bb299588d2ed4a916f91d970b733
#
_entry.id   0492bb299588d2ed4a916f91d970b733
#
_cell.length_a   1.000
_cell.length_b   1.000
_cell.length_c   1.000
_cell.angle_alpha   90.00
_cell.angle_beta   90.00
_cell.angle_gamma   90.00
#
_symmetry.space_group_name_H-M   'P 1'
#
loop_
_entity.id
_entity.type
_entity.pdbx_description
1 polymer ?
#
loop_
_entity_poly.entity_id
_entity_poly.type
_entity_poly.pdbx_seq_one_letter_code
_entity_poly.pdbx_strand_id
1 'polypeptide(L)'
;REAAAAAAPPKKRVNRKELRRERASLIAERSKVLKPLASEIAKAEARISALEADIARLSEELIVASTEQHRGKITRLSSDLHQAKKEEERIFARLEETTTQHDRLAQKFEAKLAALEE
;
A
#
# COMPACT_ATOMS: atom_id res chain seq x y z
N ARG A 1 -12.34 -44.85 20.98
CA ARG A 1 -12.18 -43.89 21.96
C ARG A 1 -10.76 -43.46 22.15
N GLU A 2 -9.95 -44.32 22.55
CA GLU A 2 -8.54 -44.04 22.60
C GLU A 2 -7.98 -43.82 21.26
N ALA A 3 -8.44 -44.58 20.30
CA ALA A 3 -7.98 -44.45 18.95
C ALA A 3 -8.31 -43.09 18.42
N ALA A 4 -9.49 -42.63 18.71
CA ALA A 4 -9.90 -41.31 18.23
C ALA A 4 -9.05 -40.22 18.86
N ALA A 5 -8.82 -40.35 20.14
CA ALA A 5 -8.01 -39.37 20.83
C ALA A 5 -6.58 -39.36 20.31
N ALA A 6 -6.08 -40.55 20.02
CA ALA A 6 -4.73 -40.66 19.51
C ALA A 6 -4.61 -40.14 18.08
N ALA A 7 -5.67 -40.25 17.34
CA ALA A 7 -5.62 -39.90 15.96
C ALA A 7 -5.57 -38.39 15.72
N ALA A 8 -6.35 -37.65 16.49
CA ALA A 8 -6.43 -36.22 16.28
C ALA A 8 -5.18 -35.48 16.72
N PRO A 9 -4.70 -35.71 17.92
CA PRO A 9 -3.58 -34.91 18.41
C PRO A 9 -2.21 -35.14 17.80
N PRO A 10 -1.91 -36.29 17.22
CA PRO A 10 -0.54 -36.52 16.74
C PRO A 10 0.03 -35.44 15.89
N LYS A 11 -0.80 -34.84 15.13
CA LYS A 11 -0.38 -33.79 14.26
C LYS A 11 0.24 -32.63 15.00
N LYS A 12 -0.37 -32.22 16.07
CA LYS A 12 0.11 -31.09 16.84
C LYS A 12 1.33 -31.39 17.65
N ARG A 13 1.37 -32.58 18.14
CA ARG A 13 2.43 -32.96 19.05
C ARG A 13 3.74 -33.17 18.42
N VAL A 14 3.68 -33.74 17.26
CA VAL A 14 4.86 -34.28 16.69
C VAL A 14 5.81 -33.24 16.24
N ASN A 15 5.32 -32.08 15.87
CA ASN A 15 6.21 -31.26 15.15
C ASN A 15 6.26 -29.83 15.50
N ARG A 16 6.71 -29.59 16.72
CA ARG A 16 6.99 -28.22 17.11
C ARG A 16 8.07 -27.61 16.26
N LYS A 17 9.07 -28.42 15.96
CA LYS A 17 10.18 -27.93 15.14
C LYS A 17 9.71 -27.63 13.74
N GLU A 18 8.90 -28.51 13.20
CA GLU A 18 8.35 -28.34 11.88
C GLU A 18 7.40 -27.16 11.82
N LEU A 19 6.62 -27.00 12.86
CA LEU A 19 5.69 -25.89 12.97
C LEU A 19 6.42 -24.56 13.00
N ARG A 20 7.50 -24.50 13.76
CA ARG A 20 8.33 -23.30 13.80
C ARG A 20 8.93 -22.99 12.44
N ARG A 21 9.32 -24.02 11.76
CA ARG A 21 9.91 -23.86 10.42
C ARG A 21 8.88 -23.33 9.43
N GLU A 22 7.67 -23.89 9.49
CA GLU A 22 6.61 -23.44 8.61
C GLU A 22 6.23 -22.00 8.92
N ARG A 23 6.17 -21.68 10.19
CA ARG A 23 5.85 -20.32 10.63
C ARG A 23 6.91 -19.32 10.12
N ALA A 24 8.17 -19.68 10.31
CA ALA A 24 9.27 -18.83 9.84
C ALA A 24 9.24 -18.65 8.34
N SER A 25 8.92 -19.71 7.62
CA SER A 25 8.82 -19.67 6.18
C SER A 25 7.69 -18.76 5.72
N LEU A 26 6.54 -18.84 6.38
CA LEU A 26 5.40 -17.98 6.06
C LEU A 26 5.70 -16.51 6.35
N ILE A 27 6.37 -16.25 7.47
CA ILE A 27 6.74 -14.87 7.82
C ILE A 27 7.71 -14.30 6.80
N ALA A 28 8.68 -15.10 6.37
CA ALA A 28 9.62 -14.67 5.36
C ALA A 28 8.94 -14.40 4.02
N GLU A 29 8.03 -15.28 3.64
CA GLU A 29 7.28 -15.13 2.41
C GLU A 29 6.39 -13.91 2.45
N ARG A 30 5.73 -13.70 3.58
CA ARG A 30 4.88 -12.52 3.78
C ARG A 30 5.69 -11.24 3.59
N SER A 31 6.84 -11.18 4.23
CA SER A 31 7.70 -10.02 4.12
C SER A 31 8.14 -9.78 2.68
N LYS A 32 8.49 -10.84 1.99
CA LYS A 32 8.95 -10.76 0.60
C LYS A 32 7.85 -10.22 -0.32
N VAL A 33 6.61 -10.63 -0.06
CA VAL A 33 5.49 -10.21 -0.89
C VAL A 33 5.00 -8.81 -0.53
N LEU A 34 4.92 -8.50 0.78
CA LEU A 34 4.31 -7.24 1.22
C LEU A 34 5.25 -6.04 1.19
N LYS A 35 6.55 -6.26 1.37
CA LYS A 35 7.49 -5.14 1.38
C LYS A 35 7.47 -4.29 0.12
N PRO A 36 7.50 -4.89 -1.08
CA PRO A 36 7.45 -4.07 -2.29
C PRO A 36 6.17 -3.25 -2.39
N LEU A 37 5.04 -3.83 -1.96
CA LEU A 37 3.77 -3.12 -1.98
C LEU A 37 3.75 -1.99 -0.97
N ALA A 38 4.26 -2.23 0.22
CA ALA A 38 4.36 -1.18 1.24
C ALA A 38 5.26 -0.05 0.76
N SER A 39 6.33 -0.37 0.05
CA SER A 39 7.23 0.63 -0.50
C SER A 39 6.54 1.46 -1.58
N GLU A 40 5.76 0.82 -2.46
CA GLU A 40 4.97 1.54 -3.46
C GLU A 40 3.98 2.49 -2.80
N ILE A 41 3.30 2.01 -1.76
CA ILE A 41 2.33 2.83 -1.04
C ILE A 41 3.02 4.07 -0.46
N ALA A 42 4.16 3.88 0.20
CA ALA A 42 4.88 4.98 0.81
C ALA A 42 5.35 6.00 -0.24
N LYS A 43 5.83 5.52 -1.38
CA LYS A 43 6.26 6.40 -2.47
C LYS A 43 5.09 7.19 -3.05
N ALA A 44 3.95 6.53 -3.22
CA ALA A 44 2.75 7.18 -3.73
C ALA A 44 2.28 8.27 -2.77
N GLU A 45 2.26 7.98 -1.48
CA GLU A 45 1.86 8.96 -0.47
C GLU A 45 2.79 10.16 -0.44
N ALA A 46 4.10 9.92 -0.57
CA ALA A 46 5.07 11.00 -0.61
C ALA A 46 4.87 11.87 -1.87
N ARG A 47 4.58 11.22 -3.00
CA ARG A 47 4.37 11.94 -4.25
C ARG A 47 3.08 12.78 -4.18
N ILE A 48 2.03 12.24 -3.58
CA ILE A 48 0.78 12.98 -3.38
C ILE A 48 1.03 14.22 -2.54
N SER A 49 1.77 14.08 -1.45
CA SER A 49 2.12 15.22 -0.60
C SER A 49 2.86 16.31 -1.38
N ALA A 50 3.82 15.90 -2.22
CA ALA A 50 4.58 16.84 -3.02
C ALA A 50 3.68 17.54 -4.05
N LEU A 51 2.78 16.77 -4.67
CA LEU A 51 1.85 17.34 -5.65
C LEU A 51 0.87 18.31 -5.01
N GLU A 52 0.41 18.00 -3.81
CA GLU A 52 -0.50 18.90 -3.09
C GLU A 52 0.18 20.22 -2.76
N ALA A 53 1.47 20.19 -2.40
CA ALA A 53 2.23 21.41 -2.18
C ALA A 53 2.39 22.20 -3.48
N ASP A 54 2.66 21.51 -4.60
CA ASP A 54 2.76 22.16 -5.91
C ASP A 54 1.44 22.78 -6.32
N ILE A 55 0.35 22.06 -6.12
CA ILE A 55 -0.99 22.55 -6.46
C ILE A 55 -1.31 23.81 -5.68
N ALA A 56 -0.98 23.83 -4.38
CA ALA A 56 -1.20 25.02 -3.56
C ALA A 56 -0.38 26.19 -4.06
N ARG A 57 0.89 25.96 -4.40
CA ARG A 57 1.77 27.00 -4.90
C ARG A 57 1.28 27.53 -6.25
N LEU A 58 0.93 26.62 -7.15
CA LEU A 58 0.45 27.02 -8.48
C LEU A 58 -0.87 27.81 -8.38
N SER A 59 -1.73 27.41 -7.46
CA SER A 59 -3.00 28.11 -7.24
C SER A 59 -2.75 29.55 -6.76
N GLU A 60 -1.80 29.72 -5.84
CA GLU A 60 -1.45 31.06 -5.36
C GLU A 60 -0.85 31.91 -6.48
N GLU A 61 0.09 31.33 -7.25
CA GLU A 61 0.70 32.05 -8.34
C GLU A 61 -0.32 32.43 -9.40
N LEU A 62 -1.31 31.58 -9.61
CA LEU A 62 -2.36 31.85 -10.58
C LEU A 62 -3.24 33.03 -10.14
N ILE A 63 -3.52 33.12 -8.85
CA ILE A 63 -4.26 34.26 -8.30
C ILE A 63 -3.49 35.54 -8.54
N VAL A 64 -2.19 35.55 -8.26
CA VAL A 64 -1.34 36.74 -8.47
C VAL A 64 -1.30 37.11 -9.95
N ALA A 65 -1.10 36.11 -10.81
CA ALA A 65 -1.03 36.38 -12.26
C ALA A 65 -2.36 36.92 -12.79
N SER A 66 -3.47 36.42 -12.24
CA SER A 66 -4.80 36.91 -12.61
C SER A 66 -5.01 38.36 -12.20
N THR A 67 -4.58 38.69 -10.98
CA THR A 67 -4.66 40.06 -10.48
C THR A 67 -3.81 41.00 -11.34
N GLU A 68 -2.65 40.55 -11.74
CA GLU A 68 -1.74 41.35 -12.60
C GLU A 68 -2.11 41.31 -14.08
N GLN A 69 -3.12 40.52 -14.41
CA GLN A 69 -3.59 40.38 -15.80
C GLN A 69 -2.50 39.92 -16.76
N HIS A 70 -1.62 39.04 -16.26
CA HIS A 70 -0.51 38.53 -17.04
C HIS A 70 -0.95 37.28 -17.81
N ARG A 71 -1.44 37.47 -19.04
CA ARG A 71 -2.06 36.38 -19.81
C ARG A 71 -1.17 35.15 -20.01
N GLY A 72 0.09 35.37 -20.35
CA GLY A 72 1.02 34.28 -20.60
C GLY A 72 1.21 33.41 -19.37
N LYS A 73 1.35 34.05 -18.20
CA LYS A 73 1.49 33.33 -16.95
C LYS A 73 0.22 32.58 -16.58
N ILE A 74 -0.94 33.23 -16.79
CA ILE A 74 -2.21 32.59 -16.51
C ILE A 74 -2.36 31.30 -17.30
N THR A 75 -2.05 31.34 -18.58
CA THR A 75 -2.18 30.18 -19.44
C THR A 75 -1.24 29.05 -18.99
N ARG A 76 0.03 29.40 -18.71
CA ARG A 76 1.02 28.41 -18.31
C ARG A 76 0.68 27.80 -16.95
N LEU A 77 0.34 28.66 -15.99
CA LEU A 77 0.02 28.19 -14.64
C LEU A 77 -1.25 27.35 -14.61
N SER A 78 -2.25 27.73 -15.43
CA SER A 78 -3.47 26.94 -15.52
C SER A 78 -3.19 25.55 -16.08
N SER A 79 -2.33 25.48 -17.09
CA SER A 79 -1.94 24.19 -17.67
C SER A 79 -1.17 23.34 -16.67
N ASP A 80 -0.20 23.95 -15.98
CA ASP A 80 0.61 23.24 -15.00
C ASP A 80 -0.27 22.72 -13.85
N LEU A 81 -1.21 23.55 -13.40
CA LEU A 81 -2.13 23.17 -12.33
C LEU A 81 -3.01 22.00 -12.77
N HIS A 82 -3.52 22.07 -13.99
CA HIS A 82 -4.34 20.98 -14.54
C HIS A 82 -3.57 19.67 -14.57
N GLN A 83 -2.32 19.72 -15.03
CA GLN A 83 -1.48 18.53 -15.12
C GLN A 83 -1.16 17.96 -13.75
N ALA A 84 -0.86 18.83 -12.78
CA ALA A 84 -0.58 18.38 -11.41
C ALA A 84 -1.78 17.67 -10.81
N LYS A 85 -2.98 18.22 -11.01
CA LYS A 85 -4.21 17.61 -10.50
C LYS A 85 -4.49 16.28 -11.19
N LYS A 86 -4.22 16.18 -12.48
CA LYS A 86 -4.38 14.92 -13.19
C LYS A 86 -3.42 13.85 -12.72
N GLU A 87 -2.19 14.25 -12.48
CA GLU A 87 -1.21 13.31 -11.93
C GLU A 87 -1.64 12.83 -10.55
N GLU A 88 -2.13 13.75 -9.72
CA GLU A 88 -2.61 13.39 -8.39
C GLU A 88 -3.73 12.36 -8.47
N GLU A 89 -4.68 12.56 -9.37
CA GLU A 89 -5.77 11.60 -9.55
C GLU A 89 -5.27 10.21 -9.92
N ARG A 90 -4.30 10.16 -10.84
CA ARG A 90 -3.74 8.89 -11.28
C ARG A 90 -3.03 8.15 -10.13
N ILE A 91 -2.30 8.91 -9.33
CA ILE A 91 -1.56 8.33 -8.23
C ILE A 91 -2.52 7.86 -7.14
N PHE A 92 -3.59 8.61 -6.86
CA PHE A 92 -4.60 8.17 -5.91
C PHE A 92 -5.26 6.87 -6.36
N ALA A 93 -5.59 6.76 -7.64
CA ALA A 93 -6.20 5.53 -8.16
C ALA A 93 -5.25 4.36 -8.02
N ARG A 94 -3.98 4.56 -8.34
CA ARG A 94 -2.97 3.51 -8.20
C ARG A 94 -2.75 3.13 -6.75
N LEU A 95 -2.73 4.13 -5.87
CA LEU A 95 -2.56 3.91 -4.45
C LEU A 95 -3.69 3.06 -3.88
N GLU A 96 -4.92 3.34 -4.31
CA GLU A 96 -6.08 2.59 -3.87
C GLU A 96 -5.95 1.12 -4.29
N GLU A 97 -5.56 0.87 -5.53
CA GLU A 97 -5.36 -0.49 -6.02
C GLU A 97 -4.27 -1.22 -5.24
N THR A 98 -3.15 -0.55 -5.04
CA THR A 98 -2.02 -1.15 -4.36
C THR A 98 -2.34 -1.44 -2.90
N THR A 99 -3.04 -0.53 -2.23
CA THR A 99 -3.45 -0.71 -0.85
C THR A 99 -4.41 -1.88 -0.72
N THR A 100 -5.37 -1.99 -1.63
CA THR A 100 -6.32 -3.10 -1.63
C THR A 100 -5.60 -4.42 -1.81
N GLN A 101 -4.64 -4.46 -2.73
CA GLN A 101 -3.85 -5.66 -2.98
C GLN A 101 -3.02 -6.04 -1.76
N HIS A 102 -2.35 -5.05 -1.17
CA HIS A 102 -1.55 -5.25 0.03
C HIS A 102 -2.40 -5.84 1.16
N ASP A 103 -3.55 -5.24 1.42
CA ASP A 103 -4.39 -5.67 2.52
C ASP A 103 -4.96 -7.06 2.31
N ARG A 104 -5.32 -7.38 1.07
CA ARG A 104 -5.82 -8.71 0.74
C ARG A 104 -4.77 -9.77 0.98
N LEU A 105 -3.53 -9.50 0.54
CA LEU A 105 -2.44 -10.43 0.73
C LEU A 105 -2.05 -10.54 2.20
N ALA A 106 -2.06 -9.44 2.92
CA ALA A 106 -1.78 -9.45 4.35
C ALA A 106 -2.77 -10.33 5.10
N GLN A 107 -4.06 -10.23 4.75
CA GLN A 107 -5.08 -11.05 5.37
C GLN A 107 -4.89 -12.53 5.07
N LYS A 108 -4.47 -12.85 3.85
CA LYS A 108 -4.19 -14.23 3.47
C LYS A 108 -3.08 -14.82 4.33
N PHE A 109 -2.01 -14.08 4.52
CA PHE A 109 -0.91 -14.55 5.35
C PHE A 109 -1.31 -14.69 6.80
N GLU A 110 -2.11 -13.74 7.29
CA GLU A 110 -2.64 -13.83 8.65
C GLU A 110 -3.45 -15.11 8.86
N ALA A 111 -4.31 -15.42 7.89
CA ALA A 111 -5.13 -16.62 7.95
C ALA A 111 -4.27 -17.88 7.94
N LYS A 112 -3.24 -17.90 7.11
CA LYS A 112 -2.33 -19.04 7.05
C LYS A 112 -1.57 -19.22 8.36
N LEU A 113 -1.12 -18.12 8.94
CA LEU A 113 -0.41 -18.18 10.22
C LEU A 113 -1.32 -18.62 11.34
N ALA A 114 -2.56 -18.13 11.35
CA ALA A 114 -3.54 -18.54 12.35
C ALA A 114 -3.85 -20.03 12.23
N ALA A 115 -3.93 -20.53 11.01
CA ALA A 115 -4.21 -21.96 10.79
C ALA A 115 -3.10 -22.85 11.33
N LEU A 116 -1.87 -22.36 11.34
CA LEU A 116 -0.76 -23.14 11.91
C LEU A 116 -0.88 -23.31 13.41
N GLU A 117 -1.54 -22.38 14.06
CA GLU A 117 -1.63 -22.41 15.52
C GLU A 117 -2.81 -23.21 16.03
N GLU A 118 -3.67 -23.66 15.15
CA GLU A 118 -4.74 -24.54 15.51
C GLU A 118 -4.23 -25.98 15.60
#